data_434e4f3b263036ef1b1ed5f1ecfaa522
#
_entry.id   434e4f3b263036ef1b1ed5f1ecfaa522
#
_cell.length_a   1.000
_cell.length_b   1.000
_cell.length_c   1.000
_cell.angle_alpha   90.00
_cell.angle_beta   90.00
_cell.angle_gamma   90.00
#
_symmetry.space_group_name_H-M   'P 1'
#
loop_
_entity.id
_entity.type
_entity.pdbx_description
1 polymer ?
#
loop_
_entity_poly.entity_id
_entity_poly.type
_entity_poly.pdbx_seq_one_letter_code
_entity_poly.pdbx_strand_id
1 'polypeptide(L)'
;MKWNSENREEFFAYIEKLTDEDTYTECMAALESIPMEERDYQVWYQLARTYQNFAIVGNDDQGTPSFIGDKFLLKSIDILNSVRDEGKDKAEWNMRMAYAYQYLTHEEEKAIPYALRWAELDPEDKDALEVVKECQEEIEKRGNVATEKVIVQETAEIDEDWGVYLCNAFAYDLPAVIRVNLALRDFEYTANYPNRLHLQILYKNADDNGFPTREEGEYVYRVEDAVVEIIEQHGDVLAGVVKCDERAHIFAYVKNELGYYDEISKMMSENFPDYAYTLAVFEDEEWKVYFQALYPDRYEYQSIMNMRLIENIKSDGDSMVPRVLEHCLLFKTEEHGEAFLAKVMEDSFIKLSSENRSNNEAIDKEYPYLLVIGREDTFENIDEIVWYLMDLAEEFDGEYDGWGCHIVK
;
A
#
# COMPACT_ATOMS: atom_id res chain seq x y z
N MET A 1 5.43 22.34 18.10
CA MET A 1 5.40 23.83 18.40
C MET A 1 4.34 24.46 17.49
N LYS A 2 3.63 25.51 17.94
CA LYS A 2 2.66 26.21 17.04
C LYS A 2 3.36 27.40 16.39
N TRP A 3 3.07 27.60 15.10
CA TRP A 3 3.53 28.77 14.36
C TRP A 3 3.03 30.09 14.93
N ASN A 4 3.93 31.07 14.99
CA ASN A 4 3.62 32.48 15.20
C ASN A 4 4.74 33.28 14.53
N SER A 5 4.41 34.31 13.78
CA SER A 5 5.39 35.17 13.09
C SER A 5 6.47 35.76 14.01
N GLU A 6 6.17 35.94 15.30
CA GLU A 6 7.14 36.44 16.30
C GLU A 6 8.13 35.37 16.77
N ASN A 7 7.83 34.06 16.62
CA ASN A 7 8.69 32.95 17.04
C ASN A 7 9.35 32.21 15.86
N ARG A 8 9.46 32.85 14.71
CA ARG A 8 9.94 32.27 13.47
C ARG A 8 11.26 31.49 13.60
N GLU A 9 12.26 32.08 14.24
CA GLU A 9 13.58 31.44 14.41
C GLU A 9 13.48 30.17 15.28
N GLU A 10 12.72 30.21 16.35
CA GLU A 10 12.49 29.07 17.23
C GLU A 10 11.67 27.97 16.51
N PHE A 11 10.72 28.38 15.66
CA PHE A 11 9.93 27.44 14.89
C PHE A 11 10.78 26.69 13.88
N PHE A 12 11.65 27.36 13.11
CA PHE A 12 12.55 26.68 12.19
C PHE A 12 13.60 25.82 12.89
N ALA A 13 14.08 26.22 14.05
CA ALA A 13 14.95 25.37 14.87
C ALA A 13 14.21 24.08 15.33
N TYR A 14 12.91 24.19 15.62
CA TYR A 14 12.08 23.03 15.91
C TYR A 14 11.87 22.13 14.68
N ILE A 15 11.65 22.71 13.49
CA ILE A 15 11.56 21.96 12.22
C ILE A 15 12.86 21.21 11.92
N GLU A 16 14.03 21.86 12.08
CA GLU A 16 15.33 21.18 11.89
C GLU A 16 15.52 20.03 12.89
N LYS A 17 15.13 20.22 14.15
CA LYS A 17 15.16 19.14 15.13
C LYS A 17 14.30 17.94 14.71
N LEU A 18 13.07 18.17 14.24
CA LEU A 18 12.19 17.09 13.75
C LEU A 18 12.77 16.40 12.51
N THR A 19 13.47 17.16 11.66
CA THR A 19 14.18 16.61 10.49
C THR A 19 15.36 15.73 10.90
N ASP A 20 16.14 16.14 11.90
CA ASP A 20 17.28 15.38 12.43
C ASP A 20 16.85 14.09 13.18
N GLU A 21 15.60 14.06 13.64
CA GLU A 21 14.97 12.91 14.33
C GLU A 21 14.13 12.05 13.38
N ASP A 22 14.16 12.29 12.07
CA ASP A 22 13.38 11.61 11.02
C ASP A 22 11.86 11.56 11.29
N THR A 23 11.34 12.55 12.04
CA THR A 23 9.91 12.66 12.37
C THR A 23 9.17 13.55 11.36
N TYR A 24 9.20 13.15 10.09
CA TYR A 24 8.74 13.99 8.98
C TYR A 24 7.24 14.24 8.99
N THR A 25 6.42 13.31 9.49
CA THR A 25 4.97 13.49 9.61
C THR A 25 4.62 14.66 10.52
N GLU A 26 5.29 14.77 11.68
CA GLU A 26 5.13 15.92 12.59
C GLU A 26 5.66 17.22 11.98
N CYS A 27 6.76 17.11 11.23
CA CYS A 27 7.37 18.23 10.51
C CYS A 27 6.41 18.80 9.46
N MET A 28 5.78 17.93 8.64
CA MET A 28 4.76 18.31 7.67
C MET A 28 3.57 18.99 8.32
N ALA A 29 2.99 18.38 9.35
CA ALA A 29 1.85 18.93 10.07
C ALA A 29 2.15 20.33 10.68
N ALA A 30 3.37 20.53 11.20
CA ALA A 30 3.80 21.82 11.72
C ALA A 30 3.92 22.88 10.61
N LEU A 31 4.57 22.56 9.47
CA LEU A 31 4.73 23.46 8.34
C LEU A 31 3.39 23.78 7.64
N GLU A 32 2.54 22.79 7.47
CA GLU A 32 1.21 22.96 6.89
C GLU A 32 0.25 23.81 7.77
N SER A 33 0.52 23.88 9.08
CA SER A 33 -0.25 24.75 9.99
C SER A 33 0.01 26.25 9.78
N ILE A 34 1.04 26.63 9.01
CA ILE A 34 1.33 28.04 8.69
C ILE A 34 0.28 28.54 7.71
N PRO A 35 -0.39 29.67 7.98
CA PRO A 35 -1.34 30.26 7.05
C PRO A 35 -0.72 30.49 5.68
N MET A 36 -1.49 30.26 4.60
CA MET A 36 -1.02 30.33 3.23
C MET A 36 -0.37 31.67 2.88
N GLU A 37 -0.98 32.76 3.37
CA GLU A 37 -0.52 34.14 3.19
C GLU A 37 0.77 34.46 3.94
N GLU A 38 1.17 33.64 4.91
CA GLU A 38 2.42 33.80 5.66
C GLU A 38 3.56 32.93 5.15
N ARG A 39 3.29 32.08 4.11
CA ARG A 39 4.27 31.18 3.55
C ARG A 39 5.14 31.90 2.52
N ASP A 40 6.38 32.23 2.90
CA ASP A 40 7.41 32.73 2.01
C ASP A 40 8.25 31.58 1.39
N TYR A 41 9.25 31.94 0.59
CA TYR A 41 10.17 30.99 -0.03
C TYR A 41 10.76 29.98 0.96
N GLN A 42 11.16 30.42 2.16
CA GLN A 42 11.78 29.53 3.14
C GLN A 42 10.78 28.48 3.66
N VAL A 43 9.54 28.87 3.92
CA VAL A 43 8.49 27.94 4.35
C VAL A 43 8.19 26.91 3.25
N TRP A 44 8.01 27.37 2.01
CA TRP A 44 7.77 26.47 0.89
C TRP A 44 8.95 25.54 0.62
N TYR A 45 10.16 26.05 0.68
CA TYR A 45 11.37 25.21 0.56
C TYR A 45 11.45 24.12 1.63
N GLN A 46 11.23 24.47 2.90
CA GLN A 46 11.24 23.49 3.98
C GLN A 46 10.12 22.46 3.86
N LEU A 47 8.95 22.87 3.42
CA LEU A 47 7.84 21.95 3.19
C LEU A 47 8.16 20.97 2.04
N ALA A 48 8.73 21.45 0.95
CA ALA A 48 9.17 20.59 -0.16
C ALA A 48 10.27 19.61 0.28
N ARG A 49 11.27 20.10 1.05
CA ARG A 49 12.33 19.26 1.64
C ARG A 49 11.75 18.17 2.53
N THR A 50 10.77 18.51 3.36
CA THR A 50 10.13 17.56 4.27
C THR A 50 9.39 16.46 3.51
N TYR A 51 8.65 16.83 2.46
CA TYR A 51 7.99 15.84 1.61
C TYR A 51 8.98 14.91 0.91
N GLN A 52 10.12 15.42 0.43
CA GLN A 52 11.16 14.59 -0.19
C GLN A 52 11.80 13.64 0.82
N ASN A 53 12.21 14.15 1.99
CA ASN A 53 12.83 13.32 3.01
C ASN A 53 11.86 12.21 3.45
N PHE A 54 10.58 12.53 3.65
CA PHE A 54 9.57 11.53 3.95
C PHE A 54 9.42 10.48 2.83
N ALA A 55 9.42 10.91 1.56
CA ALA A 55 9.30 10.02 0.41
C ALA A 55 10.48 9.04 0.30
N ILE A 56 11.69 9.51 0.63
CA ILE A 56 12.94 8.77 0.40
C ILE A 56 13.32 7.94 1.62
N VAL A 57 13.20 8.51 2.81
CA VAL A 57 13.66 7.90 4.07
C VAL A 57 12.51 7.27 4.86
N GLY A 58 11.33 7.91 4.86
CA GLY A 58 10.22 7.56 5.73
C GLY A 58 10.41 8.05 7.16
N ASN A 59 9.44 7.77 8.03
CA ASN A 59 9.59 8.03 9.46
C ASN A 59 10.40 6.89 10.12
N ASP A 60 11.28 7.25 11.05
CA ASP A 60 12.04 6.30 11.90
C ASP A 60 12.81 5.23 11.09
N ASP A 61 13.44 5.60 9.97
CA ASP A 61 14.21 4.69 9.10
C ASP A 61 13.42 3.50 8.51
N GLN A 62 12.09 3.52 8.60
CA GLN A 62 11.27 2.40 8.08
C GLN A 62 11.07 2.44 6.56
N GLY A 63 11.45 3.57 5.94
CA GLY A 63 11.20 3.81 4.53
C GLY A 63 9.72 4.08 4.21
N THR A 64 9.48 4.69 3.07
CA THR A 64 8.11 4.90 2.56
C THR A 64 7.91 4.01 1.34
N PRO A 65 6.83 3.21 1.26
CA PRO A 65 6.54 2.43 0.06
C PRO A 65 6.57 3.32 -1.19
N SER A 66 7.21 2.86 -2.26
CA SER A 66 7.46 3.66 -3.47
C SER A 66 6.21 4.30 -4.08
N PHE A 67 5.06 3.61 -4.03
CA PHE A 67 3.81 4.15 -4.57
C PHE A 67 3.24 5.35 -3.77
N ILE A 68 3.64 5.49 -2.49
CA ILE A 68 3.34 6.69 -1.69
C ILE A 68 4.45 7.73 -1.88
N GLY A 69 5.71 7.28 -1.98
CA GLY A 69 6.87 8.13 -2.18
C GLY A 69 6.73 9.03 -3.39
N ASP A 70 6.34 8.49 -4.54
CA ASP A 70 6.16 9.26 -5.78
C ASP A 70 5.17 10.42 -5.61
N LYS A 71 4.08 10.23 -4.87
CA LYS A 71 3.13 11.30 -4.57
C LYS A 71 3.78 12.48 -3.86
N PHE A 72 4.61 12.20 -2.86
CA PHE A 72 5.27 13.25 -2.08
C PHE A 72 6.39 13.91 -2.86
N LEU A 73 7.08 13.16 -3.72
CA LEU A 73 8.04 13.71 -4.66
C LEU A 73 7.37 14.66 -5.66
N LEU A 74 6.24 14.28 -6.24
CA LEU A 74 5.44 15.14 -7.12
C LEU A 74 4.93 16.39 -6.40
N LYS A 75 4.41 16.25 -5.18
CA LYS A 75 3.96 17.38 -4.36
C LYS A 75 5.12 18.34 -4.04
N SER A 76 6.30 17.80 -3.76
CA SER A 76 7.51 18.60 -3.57
C SER A 76 7.90 19.37 -4.83
N ILE A 77 7.86 18.73 -6.00
CA ILE A 77 8.13 19.36 -7.29
C ILE A 77 7.16 20.51 -7.56
N ASP A 78 5.86 20.32 -7.31
CA ASP A 78 4.84 21.35 -7.49
C ASP A 78 5.10 22.56 -6.58
N ILE A 79 5.42 22.32 -5.31
CA ILE A 79 5.79 23.36 -4.35
C ILE A 79 7.04 24.13 -4.80
N LEU A 80 8.10 23.42 -5.18
CA LEU A 80 9.32 24.04 -5.68
C LEU A 80 9.07 24.88 -6.95
N ASN A 81 8.22 24.38 -7.86
CA ASN A 81 7.82 25.12 -9.04
C ASN A 81 7.03 26.39 -8.72
N SER A 82 6.20 26.39 -7.66
CA SER A 82 5.45 27.59 -7.25
C SER A 82 6.34 28.74 -6.80
N VAL A 83 7.57 28.44 -6.33
CA VAL A 83 8.58 29.42 -5.89
C VAL A 83 9.80 29.46 -6.81
N ARG A 84 9.67 28.99 -8.04
CA ARG A 84 10.77 28.86 -9.01
C ARG A 84 11.51 30.17 -9.27
N ASP A 85 10.79 31.29 -9.38
CA ASP A 85 11.42 32.59 -9.68
C ASP A 85 12.39 33.06 -8.61
N GLU A 86 12.15 32.67 -7.35
CA GLU A 86 13.03 32.94 -6.22
C GLU A 86 14.13 31.87 -6.04
N GLY A 87 13.88 30.65 -6.53
CA GLY A 87 14.72 29.48 -6.28
C GLY A 87 15.69 29.11 -7.40
N LYS A 88 15.35 29.30 -8.68
CA LYS A 88 16.08 28.78 -9.85
C LYS A 88 17.57 29.12 -9.95
N ASP A 89 17.99 30.19 -9.30
CA ASP A 89 19.38 30.63 -9.25
C ASP A 89 20.05 30.31 -7.89
N LYS A 90 19.46 29.43 -7.09
CA LYS A 90 20.01 28.94 -5.80
C LYS A 90 20.39 27.46 -5.92
N ALA A 91 21.56 27.11 -5.38
CA ALA A 91 22.06 25.75 -5.41
C ALA A 91 21.10 24.77 -4.70
N GLU A 92 20.64 25.16 -3.51
CA GLU A 92 19.73 24.32 -2.70
C GLU A 92 18.39 24.04 -3.37
N TRP A 93 17.85 24.96 -4.18
CA TRP A 93 16.62 24.72 -4.91
C TRP A 93 16.82 23.72 -6.06
N ASN A 94 17.93 23.88 -6.81
CA ASN A 94 18.29 22.97 -7.88
C ASN A 94 18.62 21.57 -7.34
N MET A 95 19.30 21.49 -6.20
CA MET A 95 19.55 20.24 -5.46
C MET A 95 18.23 19.50 -5.17
N ARG A 96 17.24 20.20 -4.60
CA ARG A 96 15.95 19.59 -4.28
C ARG A 96 15.18 19.15 -5.53
N MET A 97 15.21 19.92 -6.62
CA MET A 97 14.62 19.50 -7.90
C MET A 97 15.33 18.28 -8.47
N ALA A 98 16.68 18.23 -8.38
CA ALA A 98 17.45 17.06 -8.83
C ALA A 98 17.09 15.81 -8.03
N TYR A 99 17.11 15.87 -6.70
CA TYR A 99 16.74 14.72 -5.88
C TYR A 99 15.28 14.30 -6.09
N ALA A 100 14.34 15.24 -6.21
CA ALA A 100 12.95 14.89 -6.44
C ALA A 100 12.77 14.07 -7.72
N TYR A 101 13.42 14.45 -8.81
CA TYR A 101 13.36 13.72 -10.08
C TYR A 101 14.23 12.45 -10.09
N GLN A 102 15.35 12.41 -9.36
CA GLN A 102 16.21 11.23 -9.25
C GLN A 102 15.48 10.06 -8.59
N TYR A 103 14.69 10.36 -7.53
CA TYR A 103 13.93 9.35 -6.78
C TYR A 103 12.49 9.17 -7.31
N LEU A 104 12.03 10.03 -8.23
CA LEU A 104 10.78 9.85 -8.92
C LEU A 104 10.96 8.85 -10.06
N THR A 105 10.14 7.85 -10.05
CA THR A 105 10.27 6.71 -10.94
C THR A 105 10.38 7.07 -12.41
N HIS A 106 11.46 6.64 -13.05
CA HIS A 106 11.77 6.83 -14.47
C HIS A 106 11.83 8.29 -14.95
N GLU A 107 12.08 9.21 -14.02
CA GLU A 107 12.22 10.63 -14.33
C GLU A 107 13.67 11.15 -14.16
N GLU A 108 14.65 10.24 -14.07
CA GLU A 108 16.08 10.57 -13.88
C GLU A 108 16.62 11.50 -14.97
N GLU A 109 16.08 11.40 -16.21
CA GLU A 109 16.44 12.32 -17.28
C GLU A 109 16.13 13.78 -16.92
N LYS A 110 15.04 14.01 -16.17
CA LYS A 110 14.65 15.35 -15.69
C LYS A 110 15.50 15.83 -14.52
N ALA A 111 16.12 14.93 -13.76
CA ALA A 111 17.03 15.27 -12.65
C ALA A 111 18.33 15.91 -13.17
N ILE A 112 18.89 15.41 -14.28
CA ILE A 112 20.20 15.78 -14.81
C ILE A 112 20.36 17.32 -15.01
N PRO A 113 19.47 18.06 -15.68
CA PRO A 113 19.64 19.50 -15.86
C PRO A 113 19.65 20.29 -14.54
N TYR A 114 18.90 19.84 -13.54
CA TYR A 114 18.93 20.47 -12.21
C TYR A 114 20.21 20.15 -11.46
N ALA A 115 20.68 18.92 -11.51
CA ALA A 115 21.95 18.52 -10.89
C ALA A 115 23.16 19.26 -11.53
N LEU A 116 23.17 19.41 -12.85
CA LEU A 116 24.19 20.22 -13.54
C LEU A 116 24.13 21.71 -13.13
N ARG A 117 22.91 22.26 -13.00
CA ARG A 117 22.75 23.65 -12.55
C ARG A 117 23.18 23.82 -11.08
N TRP A 118 22.91 22.84 -10.23
CA TRP A 118 23.42 22.81 -8.85
C TRP A 118 24.94 22.81 -8.81
N ALA A 119 25.62 21.95 -9.61
CA ALA A 119 27.08 21.93 -9.71
C ALA A 119 27.69 23.25 -10.20
N GLU A 120 26.99 23.97 -11.10
CA GLU A 120 27.41 25.32 -11.53
C GLU A 120 27.32 26.37 -10.42
N LEU A 121 26.26 26.29 -9.59
CA LEU A 121 25.97 27.26 -8.54
C LEU A 121 26.79 26.98 -7.26
N ASP A 122 27.13 25.72 -6.99
CA ASP A 122 28.00 25.31 -5.88
C ASP A 122 29.04 24.27 -6.37
N PRO A 123 30.16 24.72 -6.95
CA PRO A 123 31.18 23.82 -7.47
C PRO A 123 31.95 23.04 -6.39
N GLU A 124 31.83 23.40 -5.13
CA GLU A 124 32.47 22.73 -4.00
C GLU A 124 31.68 21.46 -3.58
N ASP A 125 30.39 21.43 -3.88
CA ASP A 125 29.51 20.31 -3.61
C ASP A 125 29.66 19.24 -4.70
N LYS A 126 30.18 18.07 -4.32
CA LYS A 126 30.43 16.94 -5.25
C LYS A 126 29.22 16.06 -5.48
N ASP A 127 28.22 16.12 -4.59
CA ASP A 127 27.03 15.28 -4.66
C ASP A 127 26.23 15.59 -5.93
N ALA A 128 26.29 16.84 -6.41
CA ALA A 128 25.64 17.25 -7.65
C ALA A 128 26.07 16.41 -8.87
N LEU A 129 27.38 16.16 -9.02
CA LEU A 129 27.91 15.34 -10.12
C LEU A 129 27.72 13.84 -9.88
N GLU A 130 27.62 13.41 -8.63
CA GLU A 130 27.26 12.03 -8.29
C GLU A 130 25.81 11.73 -8.70
N VAL A 131 24.88 12.62 -8.43
CA VAL A 131 23.49 12.53 -8.90
C VAL A 131 23.41 12.40 -10.43
N VAL A 132 24.18 13.22 -11.17
CA VAL A 132 24.23 13.11 -12.65
C VAL A 132 24.68 11.72 -13.07
N LYS A 133 25.73 11.20 -12.44
CA LYS A 133 26.30 9.90 -12.76
C LYS A 133 25.30 8.77 -12.45
N GLU A 134 24.70 8.78 -11.28
CA GLU A 134 23.71 7.79 -10.87
C GLU A 134 22.48 7.77 -11.81
N CYS A 135 21.96 8.95 -12.15
CA CYS A 135 20.87 9.07 -13.13
C CYS A 135 21.26 8.51 -14.51
N GLN A 136 22.49 8.78 -15.00
CA GLN A 136 22.98 8.25 -16.26
C GLN A 136 23.12 6.72 -16.22
N GLU A 137 23.63 6.17 -15.11
CA GLU A 137 23.76 4.72 -14.92
C GLU A 137 22.38 4.02 -14.92
N GLU A 138 21.37 4.61 -14.29
CA GLU A 138 20.00 4.07 -14.31
C GLU A 138 19.36 4.12 -15.71
N ILE A 139 19.53 5.25 -16.42
CA ILE A 139 19.06 5.38 -17.82
C ILE A 139 19.76 4.34 -18.72
N GLU A 140 21.09 4.14 -18.57
CA GLU A 140 21.85 3.15 -19.35
C GLU A 140 21.42 1.72 -19.00
N LYS A 141 21.18 1.38 -17.75
CA LYS A 141 20.66 0.07 -17.34
C LYS A 141 19.33 -0.21 -18.03
N ARG A 142 18.39 0.73 -18.01
CA ARG A 142 17.09 0.62 -18.72
C ARG A 142 17.29 0.42 -20.23
N GLY A 143 18.19 1.15 -20.87
CA GLY A 143 18.49 1.00 -22.30
C GLY A 143 19.12 -0.34 -22.66
N ASN A 144 19.87 -0.97 -21.75
CA ASN A 144 20.53 -2.26 -21.98
C ASN A 144 19.64 -3.48 -21.72
N VAL A 145 18.62 -3.36 -20.82
CA VAL A 145 17.64 -4.43 -20.56
C VAL A 145 16.78 -4.72 -21.80
N ALA A 146 16.58 -3.73 -22.66
CA ALA A 146 15.80 -3.88 -23.89
C ALA A 146 16.43 -4.83 -24.93
N THR A 147 17.64 -5.35 -24.73
CA THR A 147 18.39 -6.14 -25.74
C THR A 147 18.68 -7.60 -25.39
N GLU A 148 18.31 -8.10 -24.21
CA GLU A 148 18.59 -9.51 -23.86
C GLU A 148 17.38 -10.28 -23.29
N LYS A 149 17.06 -11.36 -24.02
CA LYS A 149 16.25 -12.54 -23.67
C LYS A 149 14.75 -12.50 -23.87
N VAL A 150 14.35 -12.83 -25.07
CA VAL A 150 13.12 -13.58 -25.30
C VAL A 150 13.36 -15.03 -24.87
N ILE A 151 12.97 -15.41 -23.70
CA ILE A 151 12.79 -16.81 -23.29
C ILE A 151 11.29 -17.10 -23.45
N VAL A 152 10.97 -17.90 -24.47
CA VAL A 152 9.63 -18.49 -24.61
C VAL A 152 9.52 -19.56 -23.52
N GLN A 153 8.84 -19.23 -22.42
CA GLN A 153 8.39 -20.21 -21.44
C GLN A 153 6.88 -20.37 -21.52
N GLU A 154 6.43 -21.62 -21.27
CA GLU A 154 5.01 -21.95 -21.17
C GLU A 154 4.32 -20.96 -20.25
N THR A 155 3.17 -20.42 -20.69
CA THR A 155 2.32 -19.57 -19.88
C THR A 155 1.79 -20.42 -18.73
N ALA A 156 2.25 -20.13 -17.52
CA ALA A 156 1.65 -20.71 -16.32
C ALA A 156 0.18 -20.29 -16.26
N GLU A 157 -0.71 -21.24 -16.05
CA GLU A 157 -2.11 -20.94 -15.74
C GLU A 157 -2.08 -20.29 -14.34
N ILE A 158 -2.50 -19.02 -14.25
CA ILE A 158 -2.47 -18.26 -13.01
C ILE A 158 -3.84 -18.43 -12.37
N ASP A 159 -3.87 -19.07 -11.20
CA ASP A 159 -5.09 -19.16 -10.40
C ASP A 159 -5.51 -17.77 -9.91
N GLU A 160 -6.80 -17.53 -9.87
CA GLU A 160 -7.38 -16.31 -9.37
C GLU A 160 -8.14 -16.56 -8.06
N ASP A 161 -7.71 -15.92 -7.00
CA ASP A 161 -8.41 -15.85 -5.72
C ASP A 161 -8.40 -14.42 -5.19
N TRP A 162 -9.39 -13.63 -5.60
CA TRP A 162 -9.46 -12.21 -5.27
C TRP A 162 -10.03 -11.98 -3.87
N GLY A 163 -9.23 -11.35 -3.00
CA GLY A 163 -9.64 -10.80 -1.71
C GLY A 163 -9.78 -9.28 -1.78
N VAL A 164 -10.69 -8.75 -0.96
CA VAL A 164 -10.84 -7.29 -0.75
C VAL A 164 -10.84 -7.02 0.74
N TYR A 165 -10.08 -6.04 1.18
CA TYR A 165 -10.05 -5.64 2.57
C TYR A 165 -9.85 -4.13 2.73
N LEU A 166 -10.20 -3.64 3.91
CA LEU A 166 -9.99 -2.26 4.34
C LEU A 166 -8.82 -2.21 5.30
N CYS A 167 -7.94 -1.25 5.11
CA CYS A 167 -6.85 -0.98 6.04
C CYS A 167 -6.63 0.53 6.16
N ASN A 168 -5.79 0.92 7.10
CA ASN A 168 -5.23 2.27 7.10
C ASN A 168 -3.96 2.24 6.27
N ALA A 169 -3.98 2.91 5.13
CA ALA A 169 -2.82 2.97 4.27
C ALA A 169 -1.72 3.79 4.94
N PHE A 170 -0.63 3.10 5.32
CA PHE A 170 0.70 3.66 5.52
C PHE A 170 0.76 5.07 6.16
N ALA A 171 1.62 5.33 7.07
CA ALA A 171 2.11 6.62 7.60
C ALA A 171 1.11 7.78 7.89
N TYR A 172 -0.09 7.81 7.32
CA TYR A 172 -1.06 8.92 7.44
C TYR A 172 -2.43 8.54 7.99
N ASP A 173 -2.63 7.32 8.45
CA ASP A 173 -3.96 6.84 8.86
C ASP A 173 -5.06 7.09 7.80
N LEU A 174 -4.68 7.09 6.52
CA LEU A 174 -5.64 7.25 5.43
C LEU A 174 -6.33 5.91 5.15
N PRO A 175 -7.65 5.89 5.06
CA PRO A 175 -8.36 4.67 4.72
C PRO A 175 -8.00 4.22 3.30
N ALA A 176 -7.77 2.91 3.14
CA ALA A 176 -7.51 2.28 1.86
C ALA A 176 -8.39 1.05 1.67
N VAL A 177 -8.80 0.82 0.43
CA VAL A 177 -9.38 -0.44 -0.03
C VAL A 177 -8.34 -1.14 -0.89
N ILE A 178 -7.97 -2.33 -0.50
CA ILE A 178 -7.04 -3.18 -1.27
C ILE A 178 -7.80 -4.36 -1.84
N ARG A 179 -7.71 -4.55 -3.16
CA ARG A 179 -8.12 -5.77 -3.87
C ARG A 179 -6.86 -6.48 -4.32
N VAL A 180 -6.64 -7.69 -3.89
CA VAL A 180 -5.43 -8.47 -4.12
C VAL A 180 -5.74 -9.88 -4.58
N ASN A 181 -4.94 -10.41 -5.51
CA ASN A 181 -5.02 -11.83 -5.87
C ASN A 181 -4.25 -12.66 -4.83
N LEU A 182 -4.97 -13.33 -3.94
CA LEU A 182 -4.41 -14.13 -2.84
C LEU A 182 -3.70 -15.40 -3.35
N ALA A 183 -4.08 -15.93 -4.52
CA ALA A 183 -3.45 -17.12 -5.11
C ALA A 183 -1.96 -16.91 -5.44
N LEU A 184 -1.52 -15.67 -5.59
CA LEU A 184 -0.14 -15.34 -5.90
C LEU A 184 0.82 -15.53 -4.71
N ARG A 185 0.32 -15.76 -3.51
CA ARG A 185 1.15 -16.05 -2.32
C ARG A 185 2.07 -17.24 -2.56
N ASP A 186 1.51 -18.29 -3.15
CA ASP A 186 2.19 -19.57 -3.37
C ASP A 186 2.60 -19.75 -4.85
N PHE A 187 2.65 -18.64 -5.60
CA PHE A 187 2.98 -18.66 -7.01
C PHE A 187 4.46 -18.98 -7.23
N GLU A 188 4.74 -20.14 -7.80
CA GLU A 188 6.11 -20.68 -7.95
C GLU A 188 6.94 -19.98 -9.05
N TYR A 189 6.31 -19.18 -9.93
CA TYR A 189 6.93 -18.61 -11.12
C TYR A 189 7.27 -17.12 -10.99
N THR A 190 7.42 -16.59 -9.77
CA THR A 190 7.72 -15.16 -9.54
C THR A 190 8.96 -14.68 -10.31
N ALA A 191 9.99 -15.54 -10.44
CA ALA A 191 11.21 -15.23 -11.18
C ALA A 191 10.99 -14.96 -12.69
N ASN A 192 9.83 -15.34 -13.24
CA ASN A 192 9.48 -15.05 -14.63
C ASN A 192 8.94 -13.64 -14.83
N TYR A 193 8.59 -12.95 -13.74
CA TYR A 193 7.97 -11.64 -13.71
C TYR A 193 8.75 -10.73 -12.75
N PRO A 194 10.01 -10.38 -13.08
CA PRO A 194 10.90 -9.69 -12.17
C PRO A 194 10.61 -8.20 -12.02
N ASN A 195 9.68 -7.67 -12.81
CA ASN A 195 9.39 -6.25 -12.85
C ASN A 195 7.97 -5.99 -12.38
N ARG A 196 7.79 -4.94 -11.59
CA ARG A 196 6.50 -4.47 -11.12
C ARG A 196 6.04 -3.27 -11.93
N LEU A 197 4.96 -3.42 -12.67
CA LEU A 197 4.23 -2.30 -13.27
C LEU A 197 3.37 -1.63 -12.21
N HIS A 198 3.42 -0.31 -12.14
CA HIS A 198 2.62 0.51 -11.26
C HIS A 198 1.97 1.64 -12.06
N LEU A 199 0.66 1.60 -12.19
CA LEU A 199 -0.13 2.68 -12.77
C LEU A 199 -0.92 3.37 -11.66
N GLN A 200 -0.82 4.70 -11.58
CA GLN A 200 -1.66 5.52 -10.70
C GLN A 200 -2.65 6.31 -11.56
N ILE A 201 -3.89 6.37 -11.13
CA ILE A 201 -4.96 7.14 -11.77
C ILE A 201 -5.51 8.13 -10.75
N LEU A 202 -5.40 9.43 -11.03
CA LEU A 202 -5.90 10.47 -10.15
C LEU A 202 -7.41 10.64 -10.34
N TYR A 203 -8.19 10.61 -9.27
CA TYR A 203 -9.63 10.87 -9.32
C TYR A 203 -9.91 12.35 -9.60
N LYS A 204 -10.97 12.61 -10.34
CA LYS A 204 -11.51 13.96 -10.54
C LYS A 204 -12.44 14.36 -9.40
N ASN A 205 -13.11 13.38 -8.81
CA ASN A 205 -14.07 13.58 -7.74
C ASN A 205 -13.90 12.48 -6.67
N ALA A 206 -13.40 12.88 -5.51
CA ALA A 206 -13.26 12.03 -4.34
C ALA A 206 -14.18 12.51 -3.20
N ASP A 207 -14.47 11.62 -2.25
CA ASP A 207 -15.11 11.96 -0.99
C ASP A 207 -14.08 12.45 0.04
N ASP A 208 -14.57 12.81 1.23
CA ASP A 208 -13.73 13.33 2.33
C ASP A 208 -12.69 12.30 2.84
N ASN A 209 -12.84 11.02 2.50
CA ASN A 209 -11.90 9.94 2.82
C ASN A 209 -10.93 9.63 1.68
N GLY A 210 -11.00 10.37 0.57
CA GLY A 210 -10.15 10.15 -0.60
C GLY A 210 -10.58 8.98 -1.49
N PHE A 211 -11.78 8.42 -1.31
CA PHE A 211 -12.35 7.43 -2.21
C PHE A 211 -13.09 8.07 -3.37
N PRO A 212 -13.16 7.41 -4.54
CA PRO A 212 -13.91 7.94 -5.65
C PRO A 212 -15.40 8.02 -5.30
N THR A 213 -16.07 9.12 -5.69
CA THR A 213 -17.54 9.16 -5.63
C THR A 213 -18.11 7.99 -6.45
N ARG A 214 -19.39 7.64 -6.23
CA ARG A 214 -20.02 6.53 -6.96
C ARG A 214 -19.90 6.68 -8.49
N GLU A 215 -20.13 7.89 -9.00
CA GLU A 215 -20.07 8.18 -10.43
C GLU A 215 -18.62 8.10 -10.94
N GLU A 216 -17.66 8.64 -10.20
CA GLU A 216 -16.24 8.55 -10.48
C GLU A 216 -15.76 7.10 -10.48
N GLY A 217 -16.21 6.30 -9.52
CA GLY A 217 -15.85 4.88 -9.39
C GLY A 217 -16.18 4.08 -10.64
N GLU A 218 -17.34 4.35 -11.29
CA GLU A 218 -17.73 3.66 -12.53
C GLU A 218 -16.77 3.98 -13.70
N TYR A 219 -16.19 5.18 -13.72
CA TYR A 219 -15.16 5.55 -14.69
C TYR A 219 -13.81 4.92 -14.39
N VAL A 220 -13.39 4.96 -13.15
CA VAL A 220 -12.13 4.35 -12.70
C VAL A 220 -12.13 2.85 -12.97
N TYR A 221 -13.23 2.14 -12.73
CA TYR A 221 -13.35 0.73 -13.09
C TYR A 221 -13.14 0.46 -14.58
N ARG A 222 -13.66 1.32 -15.47
CA ARG A 222 -13.44 1.16 -16.92
C ARG A 222 -11.99 1.39 -17.33
N VAL A 223 -11.28 2.32 -16.64
CA VAL A 223 -9.84 2.49 -16.86
C VAL A 223 -9.10 1.24 -16.37
N GLU A 224 -9.46 0.76 -15.18
CA GLU A 224 -8.89 -0.45 -14.59
C GLU A 224 -9.08 -1.66 -15.53
N ASP A 225 -10.30 -1.90 -16.02
CA ASP A 225 -10.61 -2.99 -16.96
C ASP A 225 -9.76 -2.92 -18.23
N ALA A 226 -9.62 -1.71 -18.82
CA ALA A 226 -8.83 -1.51 -20.02
C ALA A 226 -7.32 -1.74 -19.80
N VAL A 227 -6.81 -1.43 -18.62
CA VAL A 227 -5.42 -1.70 -18.24
C VAL A 227 -5.22 -3.20 -18.01
N VAL A 228 -6.15 -3.84 -17.32
CA VAL A 228 -6.11 -5.29 -17.06
C VAL A 228 -6.09 -6.05 -18.40
N GLU A 229 -6.91 -5.65 -19.37
CA GLU A 229 -6.92 -6.25 -20.71
C GLU A 229 -5.54 -6.19 -21.38
N ILE A 230 -4.81 -5.06 -21.24
CA ILE A 230 -3.44 -4.93 -21.76
C ILE A 230 -2.48 -5.89 -21.04
N ILE A 231 -2.54 -5.96 -19.70
CA ILE A 231 -1.70 -6.84 -18.90
C ILE A 231 -1.92 -8.31 -19.29
N GLU A 232 -3.18 -8.73 -19.44
CA GLU A 232 -3.56 -10.09 -19.84
C GLU A 232 -3.10 -10.43 -21.27
N GLN A 233 -3.18 -9.48 -22.21
CA GLN A 233 -2.70 -9.67 -23.58
C GLN A 233 -1.18 -9.94 -23.64
N HIS A 234 -0.42 -9.37 -22.72
CA HIS A 234 1.01 -9.64 -22.56
C HIS A 234 1.29 -10.98 -21.83
N GLY A 235 0.25 -11.60 -21.26
CA GLY A 235 0.36 -12.81 -20.43
C GLY A 235 1.13 -12.54 -19.14
N ASP A 236 0.95 -11.35 -18.59
CA ASP A 236 1.55 -10.89 -17.34
C ASP A 236 0.52 -10.92 -16.19
N VAL A 237 0.93 -10.64 -14.97
CA VAL A 237 0.20 -10.97 -13.74
C VAL A 237 -0.35 -9.72 -13.07
N LEU A 238 -1.68 -9.56 -13.04
CA LEU A 238 -2.30 -8.55 -12.18
C LEU A 238 -2.21 -9.00 -10.71
N ALA A 239 -1.54 -8.22 -9.88
CA ALA A 239 -1.32 -8.53 -8.46
C ALA A 239 -2.38 -7.90 -7.56
N GLY A 240 -2.80 -6.67 -7.84
CA GLY A 240 -3.81 -6.00 -7.03
C GLY A 240 -4.06 -4.56 -7.41
N VAL A 241 -5.07 -3.99 -6.75
CA VAL A 241 -5.47 -2.59 -6.88
C VAL A 241 -5.66 -1.98 -5.50
N VAL A 242 -5.07 -0.82 -5.27
CA VAL A 242 -5.24 -0.05 -4.04
C VAL A 242 -5.99 1.23 -4.37
N LYS A 243 -7.06 1.51 -3.63
CA LYS A 243 -7.81 2.76 -3.70
C LYS A 243 -7.62 3.52 -2.41
N CYS A 244 -6.93 4.65 -2.47
CA CYS A 244 -6.67 5.53 -1.33
C CYS A 244 -6.30 6.92 -1.83
N ASP A 245 -6.49 7.91 -1.01
CA ASP A 245 -5.91 9.24 -1.18
C ASP A 245 -6.13 9.82 -2.59
N GLU A 246 -7.40 9.83 -3.03
CA GLU A 246 -7.84 10.37 -4.33
C GLU A 246 -7.26 9.66 -5.56
N ARG A 247 -6.79 8.38 -5.41
CA ARG A 247 -6.15 7.63 -6.48
C ARG A 247 -6.54 6.15 -6.48
N ALA A 248 -6.49 5.58 -7.68
CA ALA A 248 -6.36 4.14 -7.86
C ALA A 248 -4.93 3.80 -8.26
N HIS A 249 -4.35 2.80 -7.61
CA HIS A 249 -3.05 2.25 -7.90
C HIS A 249 -3.25 0.82 -8.41
N ILE A 250 -2.82 0.54 -9.63
CA ILE A 250 -2.86 -0.79 -10.24
C ILE A 250 -1.46 -1.36 -10.23
N PHE A 251 -1.31 -2.55 -9.67
CA PHE A 251 -0.06 -3.27 -9.57
C PHE A 251 -0.11 -4.56 -10.37
N ALA A 252 0.84 -4.72 -11.28
CA ALA A 252 1.04 -5.97 -12.00
C ALA A 252 2.52 -6.38 -11.95
N TYR A 253 2.78 -7.67 -12.08
CA TYR A 253 4.13 -8.18 -12.26
C TYR A 253 4.31 -8.64 -13.69
N VAL A 254 5.33 -8.10 -14.34
CA VAL A 254 5.55 -8.20 -15.78
C VAL A 254 6.92 -8.78 -16.11
N LYS A 255 6.99 -9.47 -17.23
CA LYS A 255 8.25 -10.09 -17.73
C LYS A 255 9.28 -9.04 -18.12
N ASN A 256 8.80 -7.93 -18.72
CA ASN A 256 9.61 -6.79 -19.13
C ASN A 256 8.70 -5.56 -19.31
N GLU A 257 9.30 -4.40 -19.50
CA GLU A 257 8.58 -3.12 -19.67
C GLU A 257 8.12 -2.82 -21.10
N LEU A 258 8.49 -3.67 -22.07
CA LEU A 258 8.29 -3.41 -23.50
C LEU A 258 6.82 -3.32 -23.88
N GLY A 259 6.46 -2.22 -24.54
CA GLY A 259 5.12 -1.96 -25.05
C GLY A 259 4.18 -1.26 -24.09
N TYR A 260 4.33 -1.41 -22.79
CA TYR A 260 3.39 -0.89 -21.80
C TYR A 260 3.23 0.63 -21.85
N TYR A 261 4.33 1.39 -21.95
CA TYR A 261 4.26 2.85 -22.02
C TYR A 261 3.48 3.32 -23.24
N ASP A 262 3.74 2.75 -24.41
CA ASP A 262 3.08 3.14 -25.66
C ASP A 262 1.60 2.70 -25.66
N GLU A 263 1.32 1.48 -25.25
CA GLU A 263 -0.04 0.90 -25.26
C GLU A 263 -0.95 1.58 -24.26
N ILE A 264 -0.51 1.74 -23.00
CA ILE A 264 -1.29 2.41 -21.95
C ILE A 264 -1.44 3.90 -22.28
N SER A 265 -0.39 4.60 -22.74
CA SER A 265 -0.49 6.01 -23.12
C SER A 265 -1.47 6.22 -24.28
N LYS A 266 -1.44 5.33 -25.27
CA LYS A 266 -2.38 5.35 -26.37
C LYS A 266 -3.81 5.11 -25.88
N MET A 267 -4.02 4.05 -25.10
CA MET A 267 -5.33 3.70 -24.54
C MET A 267 -5.89 4.84 -23.70
N MET A 268 -5.08 5.43 -22.80
CA MET A 268 -5.49 6.57 -21.99
C MET A 268 -5.85 7.79 -22.83
N SER A 269 -5.01 8.15 -23.83
CA SER A 269 -5.28 9.32 -24.69
C SER A 269 -6.50 9.16 -25.60
N GLU A 270 -6.80 7.94 -26.05
CA GLU A 270 -7.94 7.66 -26.94
C GLU A 270 -9.26 7.50 -26.17
N ASN A 271 -9.24 6.84 -25.01
CA ASN A 271 -10.46 6.46 -24.28
C ASN A 271 -10.71 7.29 -23.02
N PHE A 272 -9.65 7.82 -22.39
CA PHE A 272 -9.73 8.52 -21.10
C PHE A 272 -8.88 9.80 -21.07
N PRO A 273 -8.99 10.70 -22.09
CA PRO A 273 -8.09 11.84 -22.29
C PRO A 273 -8.09 12.85 -21.13
N ASP A 274 -9.15 12.82 -20.31
CA ASP A 274 -9.30 13.76 -19.21
C ASP A 274 -8.74 13.26 -17.89
N TYR A 275 -8.17 12.04 -17.84
CA TYR A 275 -7.58 11.48 -16.63
C TYR A 275 -6.09 11.70 -16.56
N ALA A 276 -5.65 12.27 -15.44
CA ALA A 276 -4.23 12.31 -15.11
C ALA A 276 -3.80 10.93 -14.56
N TYR A 277 -2.66 10.46 -15.03
CA TYR A 277 -2.08 9.20 -14.58
C TYR A 277 -0.56 9.26 -14.57
N THR A 278 0.05 8.37 -13.81
CA THR A 278 1.48 8.08 -13.89
C THR A 278 1.67 6.58 -14.09
N LEU A 279 2.63 6.20 -14.93
CA LEU A 279 2.97 4.81 -15.22
C LEU A 279 4.45 4.61 -15.02
N ALA A 280 4.80 3.56 -14.29
CA ALA A 280 6.18 3.21 -14.01
C ALA A 280 6.35 1.68 -13.98
N VAL A 281 7.53 1.22 -14.37
CA VAL A 281 7.93 -0.18 -14.22
C VAL A 281 9.22 -0.22 -13.40
N PHE A 282 9.23 -1.03 -12.34
CA PHE A 282 10.32 -1.15 -11.38
C PHE A 282 10.85 -2.57 -11.37
N GLU A 283 12.12 -2.74 -11.11
CA GLU A 283 12.66 -4.04 -10.73
C GLU A 283 12.15 -4.40 -9.32
N ASP A 284 11.49 -5.54 -9.21
CA ASP A 284 10.97 -6.10 -7.94
C ASP A 284 10.98 -7.64 -8.02
N GLU A 285 12.17 -8.23 -8.18
CA GLU A 285 12.37 -9.67 -8.35
C GLU A 285 11.83 -10.49 -7.18
N GLU A 286 11.85 -9.93 -5.96
CA GLU A 286 11.37 -10.56 -4.74
C GLU A 286 9.88 -10.32 -4.48
N TRP A 287 9.18 -9.60 -5.36
CA TRP A 287 7.78 -9.23 -5.20
C TRP A 287 7.48 -8.52 -3.88
N LYS A 288 8.38 -7.64 -3.45
CA LYS A 288 8.30 -6.96 -2.14
C LYS A 288 6.99 -6.21 -1.95
N VAL A 289 6.52 -5.50 -2.98
CA VAL A 289 5.27 -4.74 -2.86
C VAL A 289 4.08 -5.69 -2.71
N TYR A 290 4.06 -6.81 -3.41
CA TYR A 290 3.01 -7.80 -3.22
C TYR A 290 2.99 -8.34 -1.78
N PHE A 291 4.12 -8.83 -1.28
CA PHE A 291 4.18 -9.49 0.03
C PHE A 291 4.11 -8.55 1.22
N GLN A 292 4.56 -7.30 1.08
CA GLN A 292 4.66 -6.35 2.19
C GLN A 292 3.56 -5.29 2.21
N ALA A 293 2.92 -5.04 1.04
CA ALA A 293 1.97 -3.95 0.92
C ALA A 293 0.60 -4.34 0.36
N LEU A 294 0.51 -5.43 -0.43
CA LEU A 294 -0.76 -5.86 -1.02
C LEU A 294 -1.32 -7.11 -0.34
N TYR A 295 -0.45 -8.03 0.11
CA TYR A 295 -0.92 -9.25 0.76
C TYR A 295 -1.39 -8.92 2.17
N PRO A 296 -2.60 -9.35 2.57
CA PRO A 296 -3.18 -9.02 3.85
C PRO A 296 -2.39 -9.63 5.02
N ASP A 297 -2.38 -8.93 6.15
CA ASP A 297 -1.95 -9.53 7.40
C ASP A 297 -2.96 -10.59 7.90
N ARG A 298 -2.71 -11.20 9.07
CA ARG A 298 -3.59 -12.24 9.60
C ARG A 298 -5.00 -11.76 9.90
N TYR A 299 -5.15 -10.50 10.33
CA TYR A 299 -6.46 -9.93 10.67
C TYR A 299 -7.23 -9.54 9.40
N GLU A 300 -6.56 -8.90 8.48
CA GLU A 300 -7.11 -8.51 7.19
C GLU A 300 -7.51 -9.75 6.37
N TYR A 301 -6.67 -10.80 6.39
CA TYR A 301 -6.99 -12.08 5.76
C TYR A 301 -8.25 -12.70 6.38
N GLN A 302 -8.35 -12.69 7.70
CA GLN A 302 -9.52 -13.21 8.40
C GLN A 302 -10.78 -12.39 8.09
N SER A 303 -10.66 -11.07 7.96
CA SER A 303 -11.78 -10.22 7.53
C SER A 303 -12.26 -10.54 6.11
N ILE A 304 -11.35 -10.86 5.19
CA ILE A 304 -11.73 -11.38 3.85
C ILE A 304 -12.53 -12.68 4.00
N MET A 305 -12.08 -13.61 4.83
CA MET A 305 -12.79 -14.88 5.05
C MET A 305 -14.16 -14.66 5.70
N ASN A 306 -14.25 -13.76 6.68
CA ASN A 306 -15.51 -13.38 7.32
C ASN A 306 -16.50 -12.80 6.30
N MET A 307 -16.06 -11.88 5.46
CA MET A 307 -16.89 -11.27 4.42
C MET A 307 -17.39 -12.32 3.42
N ARG A 308 -16.54 -13.23 2.95
CA ARG A 308 -16.91 -14.33 2.06
C ARG A 308 -17.97 -15.24 2.69
N LEU A 309 -17.80 -15.58 3.96
CA LEU A 309 -18.77 -16.40 4.68
C LEU A 309 -20.12 -15.69 4.82
N ILE A 310 -20.12 -14.39 5.16
CA ILE A 310 -21.35 -13.57 5.22
C ILE A 310 -22.04 -13.51 3.86
N GLU A 311 -21.31 -13.34 2.78
CA GLU A 311 -21.88 -13.34 1.42
C GLU A 311 -22.50 -14.69 1.06
N ASN A 312 -21.85 -15.80 1.43
CA ASN A 312 -22.40 -17.13 1.25
C ASN A 312 -23.71 -17.33 2.05
N ILE A 313 -23.70 -16.92 3.33
CA ILE A 313 -24.89 -16.96 4.21
C ILE A 313 -26.05 -16.15 3.61
N LYS A 314 -25.77 -14.93 3.11
CA LYS A 314 -26.78 -14.11 2.42
C LYS A 314 -27.30 -14.76 1.13
N SER A 315 -26.41 -15.36 0.33
CA SER A 315 -26.77 -16.01 -0.92
C SER A 315 -27.68 -17.25 -0.71
N ASP A 316 -27.53 -17.90 0.46
CA ASP A 316 -28.41 -19.00 0.87
C ASP A 316 -29.79 -18.54 1.36
N GLY A 317 -30.04 -17.25 1.33
CA GLY A 317 -31.33 -16.63 1.65
C GLY A 317 -31.58 -16.44 3.14
N ASP A 318 -30.50 -16.27 3.89
CA ASP A 318 -30.56 -16.02 5.33
C ASP A 318 -31.13 -14.64 5.67
N SER A 319 -31.91 -14.56 6.74
CA SER A 319 -32.57 -13.34 7.21
C SER A 319 -31.66 -12.36 7.96
N MET A 320 -30.38 -12.73 8.17
CA MET A 320 -29.32 -11.93 8.83
C MET A 320 -29.70 -11.40 10.22
N VAL A 321 -30.58 -12.11 10.95
CA VAL A 321 -30.97 -11.73 12.31
C VAL A 321 -29.93 -12.20 13.35
N PRO A 322 -29.81 -11.55 14.52
CA PRO A 322 -28.94 -11.98 15.61
C PRO A 322 -29.20 -13.44 15.99
N ARG A 323 -28.12 -14.18 16.25
CA ARG A 323 -28.19 -15.58 16.65
C ARG A 323 -26.87 -16.04 17.27
N VAL A 324 -26.84 -17.25 17.77
CA VAL A 324 -25.59 -17.85 18.23
C VAL A 324 -24.67 -18.05 17.02
N LEU A 325 -23.52 -17.37 17.06
CA LEU A 325 -22.40 -17.61 16.18
C LEU A 325 -21.47 -18.62 16.87
N GLU A 326 -21.07 -19.65 16.14
CA GLU A 326 -20.23 -20.74 16.62
C GLU A 326 -18.79 -20.50 16.19
N HIS A 327 -17.85 -20.44 17.14
CA HIS A 327 -16.43 -20.21 16.87
C HIS A 327 -15.64 -21.47 17.19
N CYS A 328 -14.82 -21.90 16.24
CA CYS A 328 -13.93 -23.04 16.34
C CYS A 328 -12.52 -22.57 16.69
N LEU A 329 -11.92 -23.21 17.71
CA LEU A 329 -10.57 -22.92 18.14
C LEU A 329 -9.82 -24.24 18.37
N LEU A 330 -8.54 -24.21 18.06
CA LEU A 330 -7.64 -25.36 18.18
C LEU A 330 -6.58 -25.06 19.24
N PHE A 331 -6.27 -26.02 20.10
CA PHE A 331 -5.28 -25.84 21.14
C PHE A 331 -4.31 -27.02 21.17
N LYS A 332 -3.07 -26.74 21.63
CA LYS A 332 -2.04 -27.78 21.83
C LYS A 332 -2.47 -28.84 22.83
N THR A 333 -3.21 -28.45 23.87
CA THR A 333 -3.69 -29.37 24.92
C THR A 333 -5.11 -29.00 25.35
N GLU A 334 -5.80 -29.97 25.96
CA GLU A 334 -7.10 -29.74 26.61
C GLU A 334 -7.01 -28.70 27.73
N GLU A 335 -5.90 -28.69 28.47
CA GLU A 335 -5.68 -27.74 29.56
C GLU A 335 -5.64 -26.30 29.09
N HIS A 336 -4.98 -26.03 27.93
CA HIS A 336 -4.97 -24.70 27.29
C HIS A 336 -6.37 -24.31 26.84
N GLY A 337 -7.13 -25.20 26.20
CA GLY A 337 -8.50 -24.94 25.78
C GLY A 337 -9.45 -24.65 26.92
N GLU A 338 -9.35 -25.37 28.05
CA GLU A 338 -10.18 -25.10 29.22
C GLU A 338 -9.79 -23.79 29.94
N ALA A 339 -8.49 -23.43 29.96
CA ALA A 339 -8.04 -22.14 30.47
C ALA A 339 -8.56 -20.97 29.62
N PHE A 340 -8.49 -21.08 28.29
CA PHE A 340 -9.10 -20.15 27.34
C PHE A 340 -10.61 -20.04 27.56
N LEU A 341 -11.32 -21.19 27.66
CA LEU A 341 -12.77 -21.22 27.91
C LEU A 341 -13.16 -20.46 29.17
N ALA A 342 -12.43 -20.66 30.25
CA ALA A 342 -12.68 -19.94 31.50
C ALA A 342 -12.60 -18.43 31.32
N LYS A 343 -11.68 -17.97 30.46
CA LYS A 343 -11.54 -16.53 30.16
C LYS A 343 -12.67 -15.99 29.32
N VAL A 344 -13.04 -16.63 28.20
CA VAL A 344 -14.10 -16.13 27.30
C VAL A 344 -15.50 -16.23 27.90
N MET A 345 -15.71 -17.09 28.89
CA MET A 345 -16.97 -17.15 29.64
C MET A 345 -17.26 -15.83 30.40
N GLU A 346 -16.24 -15.06 30.76
CA GLU A 346 -16.41 -13.71 31.32
C GLU A 346 -17.10 -12.76 30.31
N ASP A 347 -16.91 -13.00 28.99
CA ASP A 347 -17.47 -12.23 27.88
C ASP A 347 -18.75 -12.88 27.31
N SER A 348 -19.41 -13.72 28.11
CA SER A 348 -20.69 -14.38 27.79
C SER A 348 -20.64 -15.46 26.72
N PHE A 349 -19.47 -15.93 26.32
CA PHE A 349 -19.36 -17.14 25.50
C PHE A 349 -19.73 -18.37 26.32
N ILE A 350 -20.29 -19.35 25.64
CA ILE A 350 -20.62 -20.67 26.23
C ILE A 350 -19.90 -21.76 25.46
N LYS A 351 -19.54 -22.82 26.16
CA LYS A 351 -19.01 -24.05 25.54
C LYS A 351 -20.13 -24.76 24.80
N LEU A 352 -19.97 -24.99 23.51
CA LEU A 352 -20.88 -25.80 22.72
C LEU A 352 -20.41 -27.26 22.62
N SER A 353 -19.13 -27.44 22.29
CA SER A 353 -18.51 -28.78 22.25
C SER A 353 -17.00 -28.70 22.43
N SER A 354 -16.38 -29.84 22.67
CA SER A 354 -14.93 -30.01 22.56
C SER A 354 -14.58 -31.44 22.20
N GLU A 355 -13.45 -31.62 21.52
CA GLU A 355 -12.98 -32.94 21.08
C GLU A 355 -11.46 -32.99 21.08
N ASN A 356 -10.90 -34.08 21.65
CA ASN A 356 -9.49 -34.37 21.50
C ASN A 356 -9.28 -35.29 20.28
N ARG A 357 -8.65 -34.74 19.25
CA ARG A 357 -8.43 -35.38 17.94
C ARG A 357 -7.05 -36.00 17.75
N SER A 358 -6.27 -36.16 18.83
CA SER A 358 -4.89 -36.69 18.80
C SER A 358 -4.76 -38.06 18.11
N ASN A 359 -5.83 -38.84 18.06
CA ASN A 359 -5.87 -40.15 17.42
C ASN A 359 -6.21 -40.12 15.93
N ASN A 360 -6.50 -38.95 15.34
CA ASN A 360 -6.84 -38.83 13.95
C ASN A 360 -5.58 -38.47 13.14
N GLU A 361 -5.15 -39.37 12.23
CA GLU A 361 -3.95 -39.19 11.42
C GLU A 361 -4.05 -38.06 10.38
N ALA A 362 -5.26 -37.60 10.07
CA ALA A 362 -5.53 -36.57 9.08
C ALA A 362 -5.52 -35.15 9.65
N ILE A 363 -5.32 -34.98 10.95
CA ILE A 363 -5.39 -33.70 11.66
C ILE A 363 -3.99 -33.25 12.08
N ASP A 364 -3.79 -31.95 12.10
CA ASP A 364 -2.54 -31.35 12.60
C ASP A 364 -2.28 -31.83 14.03
N LYS A 365 -1.12 -32.42 14.23
CA LYS A 365 -0.71 -32.99 15.53
C LYS A 365 -0.26 -31.92 16.52
N GLU A 366 -0.03 -30.70 16.04
CA GLU A 366 0.39 -29.59 16.89
C GLU A 366 -0.79 -29.05 17.71
N TYR A 367 -2.01 -29.00 17.11
CA TYR A 367 -3.23 -28.49 17.76
C TYR A 367 -4.37 -29.52 17.78
N PRO A 368 -4.23 -30.61 18.53
CA PRO A 368 -5.18 -31.73 18.49
C PRO A 368 -6.49 -31.47 19.24
N TYR A 369 -6.58 -30.46 20.08
CA TYR A 369 -7.77 -30.19 20.88
C TYR A 369 -8.64 -29.12 20.22
N LEU A 370 -9.83 -29.54 19.74
CA LEU A 370 -10.86 -28.64 19.24
C LEU A 370 -11.76 -28.19 20.38
N LEU A 371 -11.98 -26.89 20.45
CA LEU A 371 -13.00 -26.26 21.29
C LEU A 371 -13.95 -25.46 20.42
N VAL A 372 -15.25 -25.68 20.58
CA VAL A 372 -16.30 -24.86 19.93
C VAL A 372 -17.03 -24.09 21.00
N ILE A 373 -17.04 -22.78 20.85
CA ILE A 373 -17.76 -21.84 21.72
C ILE A 373 -18.82 -21.10 20.92
N GLY A 374 -19.80 -20.52 21.59
CA GLY A 374 -20.85 -19.75 20.94
C GLY A 374 -21.32 -18.59 21.79
N ARG A 375 -21.76 -17.53 21.12
CA ARG A 375 -22.40 -16.37 21.74
C ARG A 375 -23.45 -15.81 20.77
N GLU A 376 -24.53 -15.24 21.28
CA GLU A 376 -25.50 -14.54 20.45
C GLU A 376 -24.92 -13.20 20.03
N ASP A 377 -24.71 -13.02 18.72
CA ASP A 377 -24.11 -11.84 18.13
C ASP A 377 -24.80 -11.47 16.81
N THR A 378 -24.46 -10.28 16.29
CA THR A 378 -24.77 -9.82 14.94
C THR A 378 -23.59 -10.00 14.02
N PHE A 379 -23.82 -10.00 12.70
CA PHE A 379 -22.75 -10.12 11.70
C PHE A 379 -21.94 -8.81 11.53
N GLU A 380 -22.47 -7.68 12.05
CA GLU A 380 -21.86 -6.35 11.81
C GLU A 380 -20.49 -6.18 12.51
N ASN A 381 -20.31 -6.83 13.67
CA ASN A 381 -19.08 -6.71 14.47
C ASN A 381 -18.24 -7.98 14.44
N ILE A 382 -18.43 -8.82 13.42
CA ILE A 382 -17.77 -10.14 13.40
C ILE A 382 -16.25 -10.05 13.40
N ASP A 383 -15.67 -9.06 12.70
CA ASP A 383 -14.23 -8.89 12.64
C ASP A 383 -13.66 -8.57 14.03
N GLU A 384 -14.25 -7.65 14.77
CA GLU A 384 -13.81 -7.31 16.14
C GLU A 384 -13.85 -8.52 17.07
N ILE A 385 -14.93 -9.31 16.96
CA ILE A 385 -15.11 -10.54 17.76
C ILE A 385 -14.03 -11.56 17.40
N VAL A 386 -13.82 -11.79 16.13
CA VAL A 386 -12.88 -12.80 15.64
C VAL A 386 -11.45 -12.39 15.94
N TRP A 387 -11.06 -11.13 15.74
CA TRP A 387 -9.72 -10.62 16.08
C TRP A 387 -9.44 -10.77 17.58
N TYR A 388 -10.42 -10.44 18.43
CA TYR A 388 -10.30 -10.66 19.88
C TYR A 388 -10.07 -12.14 20.21
N LEU A 389 -10.83 -13.05 19.58
CA LEU A 389 -10.67 -14.48 19.81
C LEU A 389 -9.35 -15.04 19.27
N MET A 390 -8.85 -14.48 18.16
CA MET A 390 -7.53 -14.82 17.60
C MET A 390 -6.41 -14.46 18.59
N ASP A 391 -6.41 -13.22 19.08
CA ASP A 391 -5.40 -12.76 20.04
C ASP A 391 -5.44 -13.55 21.35
N LEU A 392 -6.63 -13.76 21.87
CA LEU A 392 -6.79 -14.49 23.11
C LEU A 392 -6.40 -15.96 22.94
N ALA A 393 -6.71 -16.61 21.81
CA ALA A 393 -6.30 -18.00 21.57
C ALA A 393 -4.78 -18.16 21.59
N GLU A 394 -4.05 -17.21 21.00
CA GLU A 394 -2.59 -17.22 20.99
C GLU A 394 -1.99 -17.11 22.40
N GLU A 395 -2.60 -16.31 23.30
CA GLU A 395 -2.18 -16.23 24.71
C GLU A 395 -2.29 -17.58 25.45
N PHE A 396 -3.14 -18.49 24.96
CA PHE A 396 -3.36 -19.82 25.50
C PHE A 396 -2.79 -20.95 24.62
N ASP A 397 -1.76 -20.68 23.83
CA ASP A 397 -1.17 -21.67 22.89
C ASP A 397 -2.21 -22.34 21.98
N GLY A 398 -3.09 -21.54 21.40
CA GLY A 398 -4.13 -21.98 20.50
C GLY A 398 -4.19 -21.16 19.22
N GLU A 399 -5.00 -21.62 18.28
CA GLU A 399 -5.28 -20.97 17.00
C GLU A 399 -6.79 -20.87 16.77
N TYR A 400 -7.19 -19.80 16.13
CA TYR A 400 -8.57 -19.61 15.69
C TYR A 400 -8.77 -20.29 14.32
N ASP A 401 -9.77 -21.19 14.23
CA ASP A 401 -10.00 -22.03 13.04
C ASP A 401 -11.18 -21.54 12.17
N GLY A 402 -11.99 -20.60 12.67
CA GLY A 402 -13.12 -20.04 11.95
C GLY A 402 -14.43 -20.01 12.72
N TRP A 403 -15.47 -19.56 12.07
CA TRP A 403 -16.81 -19.45 12.65
C TRP A 403 -17.91 -19.91 11.69
N GLY A 404 -19.10 -20.13 12.21
CA GLY A 404 -20.27 -20.46 11.44
C GLY A 404 -21.56 -20.22 12.23
N CYS A 405 -22.70 -20.44 11.54
CA CYS A 405 -24.00 -20.38 12.17
C CYS A 405 -25.04 -21.21 11.40
N HIS A 406 -26.17 -21.47 12.03
CA HIS A 406 -27.32 -22.07 11.33
C HIS A 406 -27.99 -21.03 10.43
N ILE A 407 -28.39 -21.44 9.21
CA ILE A 407 -29.19 -20.61 8.29
C ILE A 407 -30.61 -20.45 8.84
N VAL A 408 -31.07 -19.20 8.93
CA VAL A 408 -32.43 -18.81 9.35
C VAL A 408 -33.12 -18.12 8.19
N LYS A 409 -34.17 -18.74 7.65
CA LYS A 409 -34.96 -18.21 6.52
C LYS A 409 -36.15 -17.44 6.97
#